data_7cb8a1406b5d1ebaed36a09b27286c33
#
_entry.id   7cb8a1406b5d1ebaed36a09b27286c33
#
_cell.length_a   1.000
_cell.length_b   1.000
_cell.length_c   1.000
_cell.angle_alpha   90.00
_cell.angle_beta   90.00
_cell.angle_gamma   90.00
#
_symmetry.space_group_name_H-M   'P 1'
#
loop_
_entity.id
_entity.type
_entity.pdbx_description
1 polymer ?
#
loop_
_entity_poly.entity_id
_entity_poly.type
_entity_poly.pdbx_seq_one_letter_code
_entity_poly.pdbx_strand_id
1 'polypeptide(L)'
;MNSEQSKFQESAILVICDEVQQRHDLQTVLNFIGEKVVTGSSSSWQHEANECALHSQQFSAAIIAESSASQLKRLVQALCEWEAGCPCIVVGEFSSSIDFAAEIRSQITEILPSKLSHQLLLNAIHKAKLFHEHFNRLRDLEEVRDFNMFRSLVGNSAEIWRVRRMMGQVAAKEVSVLITGESGTGKEVVARNLHLNSSRAEKPFIPINCGAIPRELLESELFGHEKGAFTGAVSSRAGRFELADGGTLFLDEIGDMPLSMQVKLLRVLQEKSFERVGGINTLHSDVRILAATHKDLEQMIESGEFRQDLYYRLNVFPIEMPPLRARAGDVPLLLNELISVMESEGRGSVRFNSGAIRRLQRYPWPGNVRELANLIERMAILYPHHIVGVEDLPVKIKTFTAHTDGDYGRSGRPAQTGAA
;
A
#
# COMPACT_ATOMS: atom_id res chain seq x y z
N MET A 1 -4.20 -39.91 6.90
CA MET A 1 -3.96 -39.78 8.35
C MET A 1 -2.47 -39.72 8.55
N ASN A 2 -1.90 -38.55 8.61
CA ASN A 2 -0.62 -38.25 9.24
C ASN A 2 -0.53 -36.74 9.44
N SER A 3 -0.72 -36.34 10.62
CA SER A 3 -0.04 -35.35 11.47
C SER A 3 0.78 -34.27 10.76
N GLU A 4 0.12 -33.23 10.26
CA GLU A 4 0.67 -31.88 10.25
C GLU A 4 0.37 -31.22 11.58
N GLN A 5 1.08 -31.65 12.62
CA GLN A 5 1.20 -30.85 13.83
C GLN A 5 2.13 -29.69 13.50
N SER A 6 1.55 -28.51 13.41
CA SER A 6 2.20 -27.21 13.44
C SER A 6 3.32 -27.23 14.49
N LYS A 7 4.57 -27.28 14.03
CA LYS A 7 5.72 -26.93 14.86
C LYS A 7 5.57 -25.43 15.18
N PHE A 8 5.08 -25.12 16.37
CA PHE A 8 5.34 -23.82 16.99
C PHE A 8 6.84 -23.71 17.18
N GLN A 9 7.54 -23.08 16.23
CA GLN A 9 8.94 -22.72 16.43
C GLN A 9 8.95 -21.74 17.60
N GLU A 10 9.70 -22.05 18.66
CA GLU A 10 9.95 -21.13 19.76
C GLU A 10 10.59 -19.86 19.19
N SER A 11 9.86 -18.77 19.20
CA SER A 11 10.37 -17.46 18.78
C SER A 11 10.84 -16.67 19.99
N ALA A 12 11.89 -15.85 19.82
CA ALA A 12 12.42 -14.98 20.86
C ALA A 12 12.47 -13.52 20.40
N ILE A 13 12.55 -12.62 21.35
CA ILE A 13 12.78 -11.18 21.13
C ILE A 13 14.19 -10.85 21.61
N LEU A 14 14.97 -10.19 20.75
CA LEU A 14 16.29 -9.69 21.11
C LEU A 14 16.16 -8.27 21.68
N VAL A 15 16.74 -8.00 22.85
CA VAL A 15 16.79 -6.66 23.46
C VAL A 15 18.23 -6.17 23.50
N ILE A 16 18.52 -5.09 22.80
CA ILE A 16 19.84 -4.44 22.75
C ILE A 16 19.74 -3.11 23.49
N CYS A 17 20.39 -3.03 24.63
CA CYS A 17 20.37 -1.84 25.48
C CYS A 17 21.64 -1.77 26.34
N ASP A 18 22.33 -0.64 26.37
CA ASP A 18 23.53 -0.45 27.19
C ASP A 18 23.18 -0.11 28.63
N GLU A 19 22.05 0.53 28.88
CA GLU A 19 21.59 0.85 30.22
C GLU A 19 21.01 -0.38 30.93
N VAL A 20 21.70 -0.82 31.98
CA VAL A 20 21.39 -2.07 32.70
C VAL A 20 19.97 -2.07 33.27
N GLN A 21 19.54 -0.93 33.84
CA GLN A 21 18.20 -0.81 34.43
C GLN A 21 17.10 -0.91 33.37
N GLN A 22 17.23 -0.14 32.30
CA GLN A 22 16.25 -0.16 31.21
C GLN A 22 16.20 -1.53 30.52
N ARG A 23 17.34 -2.20 30.34
CA ARG A 23 17.41 -3.56 29.81
C ARG A 23 16.65 -4.56 30.69
N HIS A 24 16.83 -4.47 32.02
CA HIS A 24 16.16 -5.33 32.97
C HIS A 24 14.63 -5.07 33.01
N ASP A 25 14.23 -3.80 32.95
CA ASP A 25 12.81 -3.41 32.92
C ASP A 25 12.12 -3.95 31.65
N LEU A 26 12.76 -3.78 30.48
CA LEU A 26 12.26 -4.35 29.22
C LEU A 26 12.15 -5.87 29.28
N GLN A 27 13.18 -6.54 29.77
CA GLN A 27 13.17 -8.00 29.93
C GLN A 27 12.02 -8.47 30.85
N THR A 28 11.81 -7.77 31.95
CA THR A 28 10.75 -8.10 32.90
C THR A 28 9.36 -7.94 32.28
N VAL A 29 9.13 -6.85 31.56
CA VAL A 29 7.84 -6.60 30.88
C VAL A 29 7.59 -7.64 29.80
N LEU A 30 8.60 -7.95 28.98
CA LEU A 30 8.48 -8.91 27.89
C LEU A 30 8.23 -10.35 28.42
N ASN A 31 8.94 -10.76 29.47
CA ASN A 31 8.69 -12.04 30.14
C ASN A 31 7.29 -12.14 30.75
N PHE A 32 6.78 -11.04 31.32
CA PHE A 32 5.41 -10.97 31.84
C PHE A 32 4.36 -11.15 30.74
N ILE A 33 4.65 -10.69 29.53
CA ILE A 33 3.79 -10.86 28.35
C ILE A 33 3.87 -12.30 27.81
N GLY A 34 4.83 -13.11 28.28
CA GLY A 34 5.03 -14.48 27.85
C GLY A 34 6.00 -14.64 26.66
N GLU A 35 6.81 -13.60 26.39
CA GLU A 35 7.82 -13.64 25.33
C GLU A 35 9.15 -14.20 25.85
N LYS A 36 9.81 -15.04 25.04
CA LYS A 36 11.19 -15.47 25.31
C LYS A 36 12.13 -14.32 24.92
N VAL A 37 13.02 -13.94 25.84
CA VAL A 37 13.85 -12.74 25.66
C VAL A 37 15.33 -13.09 25.76
N VAL A 38 16.11 -12.61 24.79
CA VAL A 38 17.58 -12.62 24.82
C VAL A 38 18.02 -11.16 24.94
N THR A 39 18.89 -10.86 25.89
CA THR A 39 19.33 -9.49 26.16
C THR A 39 20.83 -9.32 25.93
N GLY A 40 21.25 -8.20 25.38
CA GLY A 40 22.64 -7.87 25.16
C GLY A 40 22.94 -6.38 25.22
N SER A 41 24.19 -6.02 25.35
CA SER A 41 24.68 -4.65 25.16
C SER A 41 24.96 -4.37 23.68
N SER A 42 25.18 -3.12 23.32
CA SER A 42 25.58 -2.75 21.96
C SER A 42 26.84 -3.46 21.45
N SER A 43 27.70 -3.92 22.36
CA SER A 43 28.96 -4.63 22.06
C SER A 43 28.88 -6.15 22.18
N SER A 44 27.91 -6.70 22.92
CA SER A 44 27.83 -8.14 23.24
C SER A 44 26.65 -8.87 22.62
N TRP A 45 25.66 -8.19 22.10
CA TRP A 45 24.39 -8.78 21.64
C TRP A 45 24.54 -9.92 20.63
N GLN A 46 25.51 -9.81 19.70
CA GLN A 46 25.76 -10.85 18.70
C GLN A 46 26.28 -12.15 19.34
N HIS A 47 27.15 -12.02 20.33
CA HIS A 47 27.68 -13.17 21.08
C HIS A 47 26.56 -13.84 21.85
N GLU A 48 25.76 -13.10 22.59
CA GLU A 48 24.64 -13.61 23.38
C GLU A 48 23.53 -14.20 22.52
N ALA A 49 23.23 -13.59 21.36
CA ALA A 49 22.27 -14.13 20.41
C ALA A 49 22.76 -15.45 19.75
N ASN A 50 24.07 -15.60 19.53
CA ASN A 50 24.66 -16.84 18.96
C ASN A 50 24.87 -17.94 19.99
N GLU A 51 25.06 -17.61 21.28
CA GLU A 51 25.17 -18.60 22.37
C GLU A 51 23.82 -19.18 22.80
N CYS A 52 22.73 -18.49 22.56
CA CYS A 52 21.41 -19.06 22.81
C CYS A 52 21.16 -20.20 21.80
N ALA A 53 20.51 -21.28 22.25
CA ALA A 53 20.22 -22.47 21.41
C ALA A 53 19.21 -22.18 20.26
N LEU A 54 19.07 -20.92 19.85
CA LEU A 54 18.16 -20.45 18.81
C LEU A 54 18.93 -20.05 17.56
N HIS A 55 18.40 -20.39 16.39
CA HIS A 55 18.93 -19.87 15.12
C HIS A 55 18.52 -18.39 14.93
N SER A 56 19.30 -17.61 14.20
CA SER A 56 19.02 -16.20 13.91
C SER A 56 17.60 -15.98 13.38
N GLN A 57 17.10 -16.92 12.62
CA GLN A 57 15.74 -16.94 12.05
C GLN A 57 14.59 -17.09 13.06
N GLN A 58 14.90 -17.44 14.30
CA GLN A 58 13.89 -17.59 15.37
C GLN A 58 13.70 -16.31 16.18
N PHE A 59 14.46 -15.26 15.88
CA PHE A 59 14.23 -13.95 16.49
C PHE A 59 13.14 -13.19 15.76
N SER A 60 11.97 -13.11 16.38
CA SER A 60 10.77 -12.48 15.79
C SER A 60 10.78 -10.95 15.82
N ALA A 61 11.64 -10.36 16.64
CA ALA A 61 11.87 -8.91 16.71
C ALA A 61 13.18 -8.60 17.44
N ALA A 62 13.78 -7.45 17.14
CA ALA A 62 14.83 -6.83 17.95
C ALA A 62 14.35 -5.50 18.51
N ILE A 63 14.50 -5.26 19.79
CA ILE A 63 14.21 -3.99 20.46
C ILE A 63 15.55 -3.32 20.75
N ILE A 64 15.81 -2.15 20.15
CA ILE A 64 17.02 -1.37 20.37
C ILE A 64 16.66 -0.14 21.18
N ALA A 65 17.14 -0.08 22.42
CA ALA A 65 17.01 1.08 23.28
C ALA A 65 18.35 1.82 23.32
N GLU A 66 18.45 2.93 22.58
CA GLU A 66 19.66 3.70 22.39
C GLU A 66 19.33 5.19 22.32
N SER A 67 20.21 6.04 22.85
CA SER A 67 20.04 7.50 22.83
C SER A 67 20.86 8.20 21.74
N SER A 68 21.87 7.54 21.19
CA SER A 68 22.77 8.10 20.16
C SER A 68 22.33 7.68 18.75
N ALA A 69 21.99 8.65 17.90
CA ALA A 69 21.60 8.39 16.50
C ALA A 69 22.71 7.69 15.68
N SER A 70 23.98 7.98 15.96
CA SER A 70 25.10 7.35 15.26
C SER A 70 25.30 5.88 15.64
N GLN A 71 25.09 5.56 16.91
CA GLN A 71 25.17 4.19 17.43
C GLN A 71 23.97 3.37 16.98
N LEU A 72 22.78 3.96 17.00
CA LEU A 72 21.56 3.35 16.46
C LEU A 72 21.73 2.94 15.00
N LYS A 73 22.27 3.81 14.14
CA LYS A 73 22.54 3.47 12.73
C LYS A 73 23.44 2.25 12.58
N ARG A 74 24.52 2.18 13.37
CA ARG A 74 25.44 1.04 13.35
C ARG A 74 24.78 -0.25 13.82
N LEU A 75 23.98 -0.18 14.89
CA LEU A 75 23.30 -1.36 15.43
C LEU A 75 22.23 -1.90 14.47
N VAL A 76 21.44 -1.02 13.89
CA VAL A 76 20.42 -1.44 12.90
C VAL A 76 21.10 -2.03 11.67
N GLN A 77 22.18 -1.44 11.17
CA GLN A 77 22.93 -1.99 10.05
C GLN A 77 23.52 -3.37 10.39
N ALA A 78 24.16 -3.52 11.56
CA ALA A 78 24.71 -4.81 12.01
C ALA A 78 23.63 -5.87 12.20
N LEU A 79 22.44 -5.48 12.66
CA LEU A 79 21.28 -6.38 12.76
C LEU A 79 20.79 -6.81 11.37
N CYS A 80 20.74 -5.89 10.39
CA CYS A 80 20.40 -6.18 9.00
C CYS A 80 21.36 -7.20 8.37
N GLU A 81 22.65 -7.03 8.62
CA GLU A 81 23.69 -7.94 8.11
C GLU A 81 23.62 -9.31 8.80
N TRP A 82 23.27 -9.34 10.09
CA TRP A 82 23.17 -10.58 10.86
C TRP A 82 21.91 -11.40 10.52
N GLU A 83 20.73 -10.73 10.42
CA GLU A 83 19.46 -11.37 10.08
C GLU A 83 18.47 -10.38 9.44
N ALA A 84 18.37 -10.42 8.12
CA ALA A 84 17.50 -9.51 7.35
C ALA A 84 16.00 -9.66 7.66
N GLY A 85 15.58 -10.82 8.18
CA GLY A 85 14.19 -11.10 8.57
C GLY A 85 13.83 -10.70 10.00
N CYS A 86 14.76 -10.12 10.77
CA CYS A 86 14.51 -9.68 12.13
C CYS A 86 14.12 -8.18 12.15
N PRO A 87 12.83 -7.85 12.34
CA PRO A 87 12.36 -6.47 12.37
C PRO A 87 12.86 -5.74 13.62
N CYS A 88 13.14 -4.44 13.48
CA CYS A 88 13.68 -3.61 14.54
C CYS A 88 12.61 -2.66 15.11
N ILE A 89 12.46 -2.65 16.44
CA ILE A 89 11.70 -1.67 17.22
C ILE A 89 12.71 -0.78 17.92
N VAL A 90 12.68 0.51 17.66
CA VAL A 90 13.59 1.50 18.28
C VAL A 90 12.88 2.15 19.45
N VAL A 91 13.57 2.23 20.60
CA VAL A 91 13.08 2.93 21.81
C VAL A 91 14.00 4.10 22.11
N GLY A 92 13.47 5.31 22.07
CA GLY A 92 14.24 6.53 22.34
C GLY A 92 13.56 7.79 21.83
N GLU A 93 14.07 8.95 22.23
CA GLU A 93 13.58 10.24 21.76
C GLU A 93 14.29 10.63 20.45
N PHE A 94 13.88 10.00 19.38
CA PHE A 94 14.39 10.32 18.06
C PHE A 94 13.36 11.16 17.29
N SER A 95 13.79 12.31 16.78
CA SER A 95 12.97 13.05 15.82
C SER A 95 12.84 12.22 14.53
N SER A 96 11.71 12.31 13.86
CA SER A 96 11.41 11.65 12.56
C SER A 96 12.40 12.00 11.42
N SER A 97 13.40 12.84 11.70
CA SER A 97 14.41 13.36 10.78
C SER A 97 15.75 12.61 10.78
N ILE A 98 15.86 11.43 11.42
CA ILE A 98 17.08 10.63 11.27
C ILE A 98 17.09 10.08 9.84
N ASP A 99 18.06 10.56 9.06
CA ASP A 99 18.27 10.14 7.69
C ASP A 99 18.91 8.73 7.68
N PHE A 100 18.05 7.72 7.64
CA PHE A 100 18.46 6.34 7.39
C PHE A 100 18.47 6.09 5.90
N ALA A 101 19.48 5.37 5.41
CA ALA A 101 19.41 4.79 4.07
C ALA A 101 18.10 3.99 3.91
N ALA A 102 17.49 4.02 2.72
CA ALA A 102 16.17 3.39 2.47
C ALA A 102 16.12 1.93 2.91
N GLU A 103 17.21 1.19 2.75
CA GLU A 103 17.37 -0.21 3.14
C GLU A 103 17.30 -0.41 4.66
N ILE A 104 17.97 0.45 5.44
CA ILE A 104 17.98 0.41 6.91
C ILE A 104 16.61 0.82 7.47
N ARG A 105 15.99 1.87 6.87
CA ARG A 105 14.64 2.32 7.25
C ARG A 105 13.60 1.23 7.05
N SER A 106 13.84 0.32 6.11
CA SER A 106 12.92 -0.78 5.81
C SER A 106 12.77 -1.78 6.94
N GLN A 107 13.74 -1.96 7.80
CA GLN A 107 13.69 -2.90 8.94
C GLN A 107 13.18 -2.27 10.24
N ILE A 108 13.15 -0.95 10.34
CA ILE A 108 12.56 -0.29 11.52
C ILE A 108 11.04 -0.32 11.37
N THR A 109 10.40 -1.15 12.18
CA THR A 109 8.93 -1.30 12.17
C THR A 109 8.23 -0.23 13.00
N GLU A 110 8.84 0.24 14.09
CA GLU A 110 8.28 1.27 14.96
C GLU A 110 9.38 2.01 15.72
N ILE A 111 9.16 3.30 16.00
CA ILE A 111 9.98 4.10 16.91
C ILE A 111 9.10 4.49 18.09
N LEU A 112 9.48 4.06 19.28
CA LEU A 112 8.73 4.26 20.50
C LEU A 112 9.44 5.31 21.40
N PRO A 113 8.68 6.12 22.16
CA PRO A 113 9.26 7.05 23.10
C PRO A 113 9.93 6.32 24.28
N SER A 114 10.88 6.96 24.96
CA SER A 114 11.58 6.38 26.13
C SER A 114 10.64 6.01 27.27
N LYS A 115 9.52 6.72 27.43
CA LYS A 115 8.44 6.34 28.34
C LYS A 115 7.46 5.40 27.65
N LEU A 116 7.69 4.11 27.78
CA LEU A 116 6.87 3.08 27.15
C LEU A 116 5.55 2.88 27.91
N SER A 117 4.42 2.96 27.23
CA SER A 117 3.19 2.36 27.71
C SER A 117 3.12 0.89 27.28
N HIS A 118 2.55 0.04 28.14
CA HIS A 118 2.37 -1.39 27.88
C HIS A 118 1.67 -1.64 26.53
N GLN A 119 0.70 -0.83 26.18
CA GLN A 119 -0.10 -0.98 24.97
C GLN A 119 0.69 -0.62 23.69
N LEU A 120 1.56 0.39 23.75
CA LEU A 120 2.44 0.76 22.62
C LEU A 120 3.44 -0.36 22.35
N LEU A 121 4.05 -0.92 23.40
CA LEU A 121 5.00 -2.01 23.27
C LEU A 121 4.35 -3.27 22.69
N LEU A 122 3.17 -3.64 23.16
CA LEU A 122 2.41 -4.78 22.61
C LEU A 122 2.09 -4.61 21.13
N ASN A 123 1.63 -3.43 20.74
CA ASN A 123 1.32 -3.14 19.34
C ASN A 123 2.56 -3.23 18.45
N ALA A 124 3.70 -2.70 18.93
CA ALA A 124 4.96 -2.75 18.20
C ALA A 124 5.47 -4.18 18.02
N ILE A 125 5.40 -4.99 19.09
CA ILE A 125 5.77 -6.42 19.05
C ILE A 125 4.86 -7.18 18.07
N HIS A 126 3.55 -6.93 18.11
CA HIS A 126 2.62 -7.59 17.20
C HIS A 126 2.91 -7.24 15.73
N LYS A 127 3.18 -5.97 15.42
CA LYS A 127 3.61 -5.54 14.09
C LYS A 127 4.91 -6.22 13.65
N ALA A 128 5.88 -6.29 14.57
CA ALA A 128 7.16 -6.91 14.29
C ALA A 128 7.02 -8.41 14.03
N LYS A 129 6.23 -9.14 14.82
CA LYS A 129 5.96 -10.56 14.61
C LYS A 129 5.28 -10.83 13.28
N LEU A 130 4.28 -10.03 12.92
CA LEU A 130 3.64 -10.12 11.60
C LEU A 130 4.64 -9.92 10.46
N PHE A 131 5.54 -8.95 10.59
CA PHE A 131 6.62 -8.74 9.63
C PHE A 131 7.53 -9.98 9.53
N HIS A 132 7.99 -10.51 10.67
CA HIS A 132 8.87 -11.67 10.74
C HIS A 132 8.24 -12.95 10.16
N GLU A 133 7.00 -13.27 10.56
CA GLU A 133 6.28 -14.43 10.01
C GLU A 133 6.15 -14.34 8.51
N HIS A 134 5.90 -13.13 8.04
CA HIS A 134 5.74 -12.86 6.64
C HIS A 134 7.05 -12.97 5.87
N PHE A 135 8.14 -12.40 6.42
CA PHE A 135 9.48 -12.49 5.85
C PHE A 135 9.95 -13.96 5.75
N ASN A 136 9.71 -14.77 6.79
CA ASN A 136 10.10 -16.17 6.79
C ASN A 136 9.32 -17.02 5.77
N ARG A 137 8.04 -16.71 5.51
CA ARG A 137 7.30 -17.38 4.43
C ARG A 137 7.86 -17.07 3.04
N LEU A 138 8.54 -15.94 2.89
CA LEU A 138 9.06 -15.45 1.61
C LEU A 138 10.53 -15.76 1.39
N ARG A 139 11.22 -16.26 2.41
CA ARG A 139 12.67 -16.47 2.39
C ARG A 139 13.12 -17.43 1.29
N ASP A 140 12.25 -18.34 0.87
CA ASP A 140 12.50 -19.31 -0.19
C ASP A 140 12.18 -18.80 -1.61
N LEU A 141 11.72 -17.55 -1.74
CA LEU A 141 11.29 -16.98 -3.00
C LEU A 141 11.94 -15.60 -3.25
N GLU A 142 12.14 -15.25 -4.52
CA GLU A 142 12.59 -13.91 -4.99
C GLU A 142 11.73 -12.73 -4.48
N GLU A 143 10.70 -13.03 -3.72
CA GLU A 143 9.63 -12.14 -3.26
C GLU A 143 10.05 -11.14 -2.16
N VAL A 144 11.11 -11.42 -1.40
CA VAL A 144 11.60 -10.48 -0.35
C VAL A 144 11.97 -9.12 -0.95
N ARG A 145 12.56 -9.12 -2.16
CA ARG A 145 12.90 -7.90 -2.89
C ARG A 145 11.67 -7.08 -3.20
N ASP A 146 10.62 -7.73 -3.70
CA ASP A 146 9.40 -7.05 -4.15
C ASP A 146 8.61 -6.47 -2.97
N PHE A 147 8.67 -7.11 -1.80
CA PHE A 147 8.06 -6.57 -0.58
C PHE A 147 8.69 -5.24 -0.16
N ASN A 148 10.01 -5.19 -0.09
CA ASN A 148 10.73 -3.99 0.33
C ASN A 148 10.56 -2.85 -0.67
N MET A 149 10.52 -3.16 -1.97
CA MET A 149 10.32 -2.17 -3.04
C MET A 149 8.94 -1.50 -3.00
N PHE A 150 7.87 -2.22 -2.56
CA PHE A 150 6.48 -1.74 -2.67
C PHE A 150 5.77 -1.61 -1.32
N ARG A 151 6.48 -1.18 -0.27
CA ARG A 151 5.93 -1.05 1.10
C ARG A 151 4.73 -0.13 1.22
N SER A 152 4.66 0.93 0.43
CA SER A 152 3.52 1.84 0.44
C SER A 152 2.22 1.21 -0.10
N LEU A 153 2.30 0.05 -0.74
CA LEU A 153 1.14 -0.79 -1.03
C LEU A 153 0.86 -1.67 0.19
N VAL A 154 0.12 -1.16 1.16
CA VAL A 154 -0.18 -1.82 2.43
C VAL A 154 -1.08 -3.04 2.25
N GLY A 155 -0.71 -4.16 2.89
CA GLY A 155 -1.46 -5.42 2.91
C GLY A 155 -0.55 -6.64 2.91
N ASN A 156 -1.06 -7.76 3.43
CA ASN A 156 -0.36 -9.05 3.53
C ASN A 156 -1.19 -10.21 2.97
N SER A 157 -2.32 -9.92 2.32
CA SER A 157 -3.14 -10.92 1.65
C SER A 157 -2.43 -11.51 0.42
N ALA A 158 -2.81 -12.73 0.03
CA ALA A 158 -2.27 -13.38 -1.16
C ALA A 158 -2.52 -12.58 -2.44
N GLU A 159 -3.64 -11.85 -2.48
CA GLU A 159 -4.03 -10.96 -3.57
C GLU A 159 -3.05 -9.79 -3.71
N ILE A 160 -2.69 -9.11 -2.62
CA ILE A 160 -1.70 -8.02 -2.63
C ILE A 160 -0.31 -8.53 -2.96
N TRP A 161 0.03 -9.74 -2.52
CA TRP A 161 1.29 -10.36 -2.91
C TRP A 161 1.38 -10.62 -4.41
N ARG A 162 0.31 -11.09 -5.02
CA ARG A 162 0.26 -11.25 -6.48
C ARG A 162 0.49 -9.92 -7.19
N VAL A 163 -0.13 -8.85 -6.70
CA VAL A 163 0.08 -7.49 -7.25
C VAL A 163 1.55 -7.07 -7.12
N ARG A 164 2.17 -7.21 -5.94
CA ARG A 164 3.59 -6.86 -5.74
C ARG A 164 4.52 -7.64 -6.68
N ARG A 165 4.29 -8.94 -6.83
CA ARG A 165 5.06 -9.79 -7.76
C ARG A 165 4.95 -9.28 -9.19
N MET A 166 3.75 -8.97 -9.67
CA MET A 166 3.54 -8.40 -11.00
C MET A 166 4.24 -7.04 -11.13
N MET A 167 4.17 -6.20 -10.12
CA MET A 167 4.90 -4.92 -10.09
C MET A 167 6.42 -5.14 -10.18
N GLY A 168 6.99 -6.08 -9.43
CA GLY A 168 8.43 -6.42 -9.47
C GLY A 168 8.90 -6.87 -10.87
N GLN A 169 8.07 -7.64 -11.59
CA GLN A 169 8.38 -8.09 -12.94
C GLN A 169 8.45 -6.94 -13.97
N VAL A 170 7.64 -5.89 -13.76
CA VAL A 170 7.47 -4.82 -14.76
C VAL A 170 8.08 -3.48 -14.36
N ALA A 171 8.45 -3.26 -13.10
CA ALA A 171 8.93 -1.97 -12.61
C ALA A 171 10.10 -1.41 -13.47
N ALA A 172 11.12 -2.23 -13.72
CA ALA A 172 12.30 -1.85 -14.50
C ALA A 172 12.11 -1.94 -16.03
N LYS A 173 10.91 -2.28 -16.53
CA LYS A 173 10.66 -2.43 -17.98
C LYS A 173 10.00 -1.19 -18.56
N GLU A 174 10.39 -0.81 -19.76
CA GLU A 174 9.87 0.33 -20.51
C GLU A 174 8.59 -0.04 -21.31
N VAL A 175 7.63 -0.66 -20.62
CA VAL A 175 6.36 -1.09 -21.23
C VAL A 175 5.18 -0.33 -20.60
N SER A 176 4.09 -0.21 -21.37
CA SER A 176 2.82 0.31 -20.81
C SER A 176 2.23 -0.67 -19.82
N VAL A 177 1.68 -0.15 -18.72
CA VAL A 177 0.98 -0.94 -17.70
C VAL A 177 -0.45 -0.44 -17.57
N LEU A 178 -1.40 -1.35 -17.66
CA LEU A 178 -2.81 -1.07 -17.41
C LEU A 178 -3.22 -1.58 -16.03
N ILE A 179 -3.60 -0.67 -15.14
CA ILE A 179 -4.01 -0.97 -13.77
C ILE A 179 -5.52 -0.92 -13.70
N THR A 180 -6.16 -2.07 -13.52
CA THR A 180 -7.61 -2.19 -13.41
C THR A 180 -8.05 -2.43 -11.95
N GLY A 181 -9.31 -2.18 -11.65
CA GLY A 181 -9.90 -2.43 -10.34
C GLY A 181 -10.84 -1.32 -9.89
N GLU A 182 -11.68 -1.63 -8.91
CA GLU A 182 -12.70 -0.71 -8.40
C GLU A 182 -12.14 0.63 -7.93
N SER A 183 -13.01 1.63 -7.88
CA SER A 183 -12.63 2.95 -7.34
C SER A 183 -12.19 2.83 -5.87
N GLY A 184 -11.11 3.54 -5.52
CA GLY A 184 -10.58 3.55 -4.15
C GLY A 184 -9.75 2.33 -3.73
N THR A 185 -9.38 1.41 -4.65
CA THR A 185 -8.53 0.25 -4.34
C THR A 185 -7.05 0.57 -4.16
N GLY A 186 -6.58 1.74 -4.64
CA GLY A 186 -5.19 2.19 -4.56
C GLY A 186 -4.42 2.12 -5.88
N LYS A 187 -5.08 2.21 -7.04
CA LYS A 187 -4.44 2.18 -8.38
C LYS A 187 -3.32 3.22 -8.54
N GLU A 188 -3.52 4.44 -8.01
CA GLU A 188 -2.49 5.48 -8.05
C GLU A 188 -1.26 5.12 -7.20
N VAL A 189 -1.45 4.44 -6.06
CA VAL A 189 -0.34 3.95 -5.22
C VAL A 189 0.51 2.97 -6.02
N VAL A 190 -0.10 2.05 -6.76
CA VAL A 190 0.61 1.13 -7.66
C VAL A 190 1.39 1.89 -8.73
N ALA A 191 0.77 2.88 -9.40
CA ALA A 191 1.42 3.66 -10.44
C ALA A 191 2.65 4.42 -9.91
N ARG A 192 2.54 5.07 -8.74
CA ARG A 192 3.66 5.77 -8.09
C ARG A 192 4.80 4.81 -7.72
N ASN A 193 4.47 3.64 -7.17
CA ASN A 193 5.47 2.63 -6.84
C ASN A 193 6.18 2.09 -8.09
N LEU A 194 5.47 1.85 -9.18
CA LEU A 194 6.07 1.44 -10.46
C LEU A 194 7.04 2.49 -11.00
N HIS A 195 6.71 3.77 -10.87
CA HIS A 195 7.60 4.86 -11.26
C HIS A 195 8.84 4.92 -10.38
N LEU A 196 8.67 4.94 -9.04
CA LEU A 196 9.76 5.06 -8.05
C LEU A 196 10.76 3.89 -8.13
N ASN A 197 10.32 2.72 -8.62
CA ASN A 197 11.18 1.54 -8.77
C ASN A 197 11.54 1.24 -10.24
N SER A 198 11.48 2.27 -11.10
CA SER A 198 11.84 2.19 -12.52
C SER A 198 13.18 2.86 -12.80
N SER A 199 13.68 2.69 -14.04
CA SER A 199 14.82 3.46 -14.56
C SER A 199 14.58 4.97 -14.61
N ARG A 200 13.32 5.41 -14.47
CA ARG A 200 12.88 6.81 -14.51
C ARG A 200 12.52 7.38 -13.13
N ALA A 201 12.95 6.76 -12.03
CA ALA A 201 12.60 7.15 -10.67
C ALA A 201 12.93 8.62 -10.33
N GLU A 202 14.04 9.12 -10.86
CA GLU A 202 14.51 10.51 -10.67
C GLU A 202 13.92 11.50 -11.72
N LYS A 203 13.06 11.02 -12.59
CA LYS A 203 12.43 11.80 -13.66
C LYS A 203 11.00 12.21 -13.25
N PRO A 204 10.35 13.13 -13.98
CA PRO A 204 9.00 13.56 -13.64
C PRO A 204 7.97 12.41 -13.63
N PHE A 205 7.12 12.39 -12.60
CA PHE A 205 5.89 11.61 -12.57
C PHE A 205 4.70 12.56 -12.71
N ILE A 206 4.03 12.51 -13.84
CA ILE A 206 2.94 13.43 -14.16
C ILE A 206 1.60 12.67 -14.14
N PRO A 207 0.79 12.79 -13.08
CA PRO A 207 -0.54 12.22 -13.05
C PRO A 207 -1.54 13.15 -13.75
N ILE A 208 -2.53 12.55 -14.42
CA ILE A 208 -3.69 13.23 -14.95
C ILE A 208 -4.92 12.33 -14.80
N ASN A 209 -6.00 12.87 -14.26
CA ASN A 209 -7.27 12.17 -14.17
C ASN A 209 -8.16 12.59 -15.34
N CYS A 210 -8.39 11.67 -16.28
CA CYS A 210 -9.14 11.93 -17.52
C CYS A 210 -10.63 12.19 -17.25
N GLY A 211 -11.18 11.63 -16.16
CA GLY A 211 -12.59 11.82 -15.78
C GLY A 211 -12.86 13.15 -15.04
N ALA A 212 -11.83 13.74 -14.43
CA ALA A 212 -11.97 14.97 -13.66
C ALA A 212 -11.87 16.26 -14.51
N ILE A 213 -11.39 16.15 -15.75
CA ILE A 213 -11.17 17.28 -16.64
C ILE A 213 -12.34 17.37 -17.64
N PRO A 214 -12.95 18.56 -17.86
CA PRO A 214 -13.93 18.76 -18.90
C PRO A 214 -13.40 18.31 -20.27
N ARG A 215 -14.24 17.64 -21.05
CA ARG A 215 -13.85 17.02 -22.35
C ARG A 215 -13.20 18.02 -23.31
N GLU A 216 -13.67 19.24 -23.32
CA GLU A 216 -13.17 20.34 -24.17
C GLU A 216 -11.76 20.80 -23.78
N LEU A 217 -11.38 20.63 -22.52
CA LEU A 217 -10.08 21.04 -22.00
C LEU A 217 -9.05 19.89 -21.97
N LEU A 218 -9.51 18.65 -22.04
CA LEU A 218 -8.64 17.46 -21.90
C LEU A 218 -7.54 17.43 -22.97
N GLU A 219 -7.86 17.84 -24.19
CA GLU A 219 -6.88 17.93 -25.28
C GLU A 219 -5.78 18.93 -24.98
N SER A 220 -6.17 20.14 -24.57
CA SER A 220 -5.24 21.20 -24.21
C SER A 220 -4.39 20.87 -22.98
N GLU A 221 -4.96 20.17 -21.99
CA GLU A 221 -4.21 19.72 -20.81
C GLU A 221 -3.20 18.62 -21.17
N LEU A 222 -3.55 17.67 -22.04
CA LEU A 222 -2.65 16.58 -22.46
C LEU A 222 -1.53 17.06 -23.37
N PHE A 223 -1.87 17.77 -24.44
CA PHE A 223 -0.94 18.10 -25.52
C PHE A 223 -0.44 19.55 -25.50
N GLY A 224 -1.03 20.40 -24.63
CA GLY A 224 -0.75 21.84 -24.63
C GLY A 224 -1.45 22.59 -25.77
N HIS A 225 -1.31 23.89 -25.78
CA HIS A 225 -1.89 24.74 -26.82
C HIS A 225 -0.99 25.92 -27.17
N GLU A 226 -1.11 26.39 -28.40
CA GLU A 226 -0.52 27.63 -28.84
C GLU A 226 -1.45 28.82 -28.59
N LYS A 227 -0.87 30.03 -28.52
CA LYS A 227 -1.65 31.26 -28.37
C LYS A 227 -2.67 31.40 -29.51
N GLY A 228 -3.93 31.61 -29.15
CA GLY A 228 -5.02 31.76 -30.12
C GLY A 228 -5.66 30.46 -30.59
N ALA A 229 -5.27 29.30 -30.06
CA ALA A 229 -5.82 27.98 -30.45
C ALA A 229 -7.33 27.83 -30.20
N PHE A 230 -7.87 28.54 -29.21
CA PHE A 230 -9.30 28.60 -28.89
C PHE A 230 -9.64 29.92 -28.18
N THR A 231 -10.93 30.21 -28.01
CA THR A 231 -11.41 31.40 -27.27
C THR A 231 -10.98 31.28 -25.81
N GLY A 232 -10.01 32.13 -25.40
CA GLY A 232 -9.40 32.09 -24.07
C GLY A 232 -7.92 31.63 -24.03
N ALA A 233 -7.35 31.18 -25.15
CA ALA A 233 -5.92 30.85 -25.25
C ALA A 233 -5.08 32.13 -25.38
N VAL A 234 -4.90 32.86 -24.27
CA VAL A 234 -4.17 34.15 -24.24
C VAL A 234 -2.66 33.96 -24.41
N SER A 235 -2.12 32.83 -23.94
CA SER A 235 -0.70 32.45 -24.03
C SER A 235 -0.56 30.98 -24.46
N SER A 236 0.61 30.59 -24.96
CA SER A 236 0.93 29.19 -25.16
C SER A 236 1.18 28.49 -23.82
N ARG A 237 0.80 27.21 -23.70
CA ARG A 237 1.00 26.40 -22.49
C ARG A 237 1.44 24.98 -22.87
N ALA A 238 2.47 24.49 -22.17
CA ALA A 238 2.94 23.11 -22.30
C ALA A 238 1.91 22.11 -21.75
N GLY A 239 1.73 20.99 -22.44
CA GLY A 239 0.86 19.90 -22.05
C GLY A 239 1.54 18.90 -21.12
N ARG A 240 0.74 17.93 -20.62
CA ARG A 240 1.23 16.87 -19.71
C ARG A 240 2.26 15.97 -20.37
N PHE A 241 2.17 15.71 -21.67
CA PHE A 241 3.17 14.96 -22.42
C PHE A 241 4.53 15.67 -22.44
N GLU A 242 4.56 16.99 -22.60
CA GLU A 242 5.79 17.76 -22.53
C GLU A 242 6.39 17.76 -21.10
N LEU A 243 5.54 17.95 -20.08
CA LEU A 243 5.96 17.94 -18.69
C LEU A 243 6.48 16.58 -18.21
N ALA A 244 6.02 15.49 -18.86
CA ALA A 244 6.40 14.12 -18.53
C ALA A 244 7.62 13.65 -19.34
N ASP A 245 8.21 14.49 -20.18
CA ASP A 245 9.30 14.08 -21.07
C ASP A 245 10.49 13.49 -20.31
N GLY A 246 11.00 12.36 -20.78
CA GLY A 246 12.00 11.53 -20.11
C GLY A 246 11.49 10.78 -18.87
N GLY A 247 10.25 11.02 -18.43
CA GLY A 247 9.64 10.49 -17.20
C GLY A 247 8.49 9.53 -17.45
N THR A 248 7.45 9.64 -16.60
CA THR A 248 6.26 8.76 -16.61
C THR A 248 4.99 9.61 -16.61
N LEU A 249 4.08 9.34 -17.54
CA LEU A 249 2.74 9.89 -17.56
C LEU A 249 1.76 8.84 -17.01
N PHE A 250 1.01 9.22 -15.98
CA PHE A 250 -0.03 8.36 -15.41
C PHE A 250 -1.41 8.89 -15.82
N LEU A 251 -2.12 8.09 -16.63
CA LEU A 251 -3.45 8.37 -17.14
C LEU A 251 -4.47 7.66 -16.24
N ASP A 252 -4.99 8.36 -15.23
CA ASP A 252 -6.04 7.81 -14.37
C ASP A 252 -7.40 7.97 -15.03
N GLU A 253 -8.28 7.00 -14.80
CA GLU A 253 -9.62 6.88 -15.38
C GLU A 253 -9.63 6.99 -16.91
N ILE A 254 -8.73 6.21 -17.57
CA ILE A 254 -8.59 6.19 -19.04
C ILE A 254 -9.90 5.83 -19.77
N GLY A 255 -10.78 5.06 -19.13
CA GLY A 255 -12.09 4.69 -19.65
C GLY A 255 -13.08 5.88 -19.76
N ASP A 256 -12.75 7.04 -19.19
CA ASP A 256 -13.55 8.27 -19.33
C ASP A 256 -13.11 9.15 -20.51
N MET A 257 -12.02 8.77 -21.20
CA MET A 257 -11.46 9.53 -22.31
C MET A 257 -12.37 9.49 -23.53
N PRO A 258 -12.72 10.66 -24.14
CA PRO A 258 -13.54 10.71 -25.35
C PRO A 258 -12.87 10.00 -26.54
N LEU A 259 -13.67 9.40 -27.44
CA LEU A 259 -13.17 8.68 -28.62
C LEU A 259 -12.20 9.48 -29.48
N SER A 260 -12.47 10.79 -29.68
CA SER A 260 -11.58 11.68 -30.44
C SER A 260 -10.19 11.79 -29.80
N MET A 261 -10.12 11.77 -28.46
CA MET A 261 -8.89 11.82 -27.71
C MET A 261 -8.15 10.48 -27.71
N GLN A 262 -8.89 9.36 -27.71
CA GLN A 262 -8.31 8.03 -27.83
C GLN A 262 -7.54 7.87 -29.15
N VAL A 263 -8.04 8.46 -30.27
CA VAL A 263 -7.32 8.48 -31.55
C VAL A 263 -6.01 9.24 -31.45
N LYS A 264 -6.01 10.42 -30.83
CA LYS A 264 -4.80 11.24 -30.66
C LYS A 264 -3.78 10.55 -29.75
N LEU A 265 -4.26 10.00 -28.62
CA LEU A 265 -3.40 9.25 -27.70
C LEU A 265 -2.74 8.05 -28.41
N LEU A 266 -3.51 7.30 -29.20
CA LEU A 266 -2.96 6.16 -29.97
C LEU A 266 -1.83 6.58 -30.89
N ARG A 267 -1.99 7.70 -31.64
CA ARG A 267 -0.93 8.24 -32.50
C ARG A 267 0.34 8.55 -31.72
N VAL A 268 0.22 9.24 -30.58
CA VAL A 268 1.39 9.55 -29.72
C VAL A 268 2.08 8.29 -29.22
N LEU A 269 1.32 7.26 -28.83
CA LEU A 269 1.88 5.98 -28.39
C LEU A 269 2.60 5.20 -29.51
N GLN A 270 2.20 5.41 -30.77
CA GLN A 270 2.79 4.75 -31.93
C GLN A 270 3.98 5.52 -32.49
N GLU A 271 3.80 6.83 -32.70
CA GLU A 271 4.75 7.69 -33.42
C GLU A 271 5.76 8.38 -32.48
N LYS A 272 5.50 8.32 -31.14
CA LYS A 272 6.27 9.03 -30.09
C LYS A 272 6.42 10.52 -30.37
N SER A 273 5.39 11.11 -30.99
CA SER A 273 5.35 12.52 -31.33
C SER A 273 3.91 13.03 -31.31
N PHE A 274 3.77 14.34 -31.11
CA PHE A 274 2.47 15.03 -31.08
C PHE A 274 2.63 16.50 -31.44
N GLU A 275 1.51 17.20 -31.66
CA GLU A 275 1.45 18.63 -31.88
C GLU A 275 0.58 19.29 -30.83
N ARG A 276 0.91 20.53 -30.44
CA ARG A 276 0.04 21.33 -29.59
C ARG A 276 -1.25 21.70 -30.31
N VAL A 277 -2.30 21.92 -29.55
CA VAL A 277 -3.58 22.41 -30.12
C VAL A 277 -3.35 23.76 -30.80
N GLY A 278 -3.70 23.86 -32.08
CA GLY A 278 -3.47 25.05 -32.91
C GLY A 278 -2.02 25.24 -33.36
N GLY A 279 -1.11 24.33 -33.05
CA GLY A 279 0.28 24.32 -33.51
C GLY A 279 0.51 23.43 -34.74
N ILE A 280 1.62 23.66 -35.41
CA ILE A 280 2.09 22.89 -36.56
C ILE A 280 3.46 22.23 -36.32
N ASN A 281 4.04 22.50 -35.14
CA ASN A 281 5.35 21.97 -34.79
C ASN A 281 5.17 20.59 -34.11
N THR A 282 5.82 19.59 -34.70
CA THR A 282 5.87 18.24 -34.12
C THR A 282 6.88 18.18 -32.99
N LEU A 283 6.39 17.74 -31.79
CA LEU A 283 7.16 17.54 -30.60
C LEU A 283 7.39 16.04 -30.36
N HIS A 284 8.61 15.66 -30.05
CA HIS A 284 8.91 14.27 -29.67
C HIS A 284 8.56 14.01 -28.20
N SER A 285 8.18 12.78 -27.89
CA SER A 285 7.77 12.36 -26.54
C SER A 285 8.46 11.05 -26.17
N ASP A 286 9.36 11.13 -25.19
CA ASP A 286 9.94 9.93 -24.55
C ASP A 286 9.32 9.73 -23.16
N VAL A 287 8.12 9.18 -23.14
CA VAL A 287 7.32 9.03 -21.91
C VAL A 287 6.91 7.57 -21.71
N ARG A 288 7.16 7.04 -20.50
CA ARG A 288 6.56 5.77 -20.08
C ARG A 288 5.11 5.99 -19.70
N ILE A 289 4.20 5.16 -20.21
CA ILE A 289 2.76 5.27 -19.95
C ILE A 289 2.32 4.24 -18.91
N LEU A 290 1.65 4.74 -17.85
CA LEU A 290 0.87 3.96 -16.93
C LEU A 290 -0.58 4.42 -17.06
N ALA A 291 -1.53 3.50 -17.21
CA ALA A 291 -2.95 3.82 -17.32
C ALA A 291 -3.75 3.10 -16.23
N ALA A 292 -4.80 3.74 -15.72
CA ALA A 292 -5.68 3.13 -14.74
C ALA A 292 -7.16 3.35 -15.08
N THR A 293 -8.00 2.40 -14.71
CA THR A 293 -9.46 2.53 -14.84
C THR A 293 -10.20 1.62 -13.86
N HIS A 294 -11.41 2.00 -13.51
CA HIS A 294 -12.36 1.14 -12.81
C HIS A 294 -13.40 0.53 -13.75
N LYS A 295 -13.42 0.94 -15.03
CA LYS A 295 -14.36 0.49 -16.04
C LYS A 295 -13.89 -0.79 -16.71
N ASP A 296 -14.83 -1.59 -17.17
CA ASP A 296 -14.58 -2.73 -18.04
C ASP A 296 -14.35 -2.23 -19.46
N LEU A 297 -13.07 -2.15 -19.87
CA LEU A 297 -12.70 -1.65 -21.20
C LEU A 297 -13.10 -2.64 -22.31
N GLU A 298 -13.19 -3.94 -22.04
CA GLU A 298 -13.60 -4.94 -23.04
C GLU A 298 -15.08 -4.76 -23.35
N GLN A 299 -15.92 -4.58 -22.35
CA GLN A 299 -17.33 -4.24 -22.54
C GLN A 299 -17.50 -2.90 -23.28
N MET A 300 -16.65 -1.90 -22.96
CA MET A 300 -16.67 -0.60 -23.65
C MET A 300 -16.23 -0.71 -25.12
N ILE A 301 -15.39 -1.67 -25.49
CA ILE A 301 -15.04 -1.95 -26.89
C ILE A 301 -16.24 -2.50 -27.62
N GLU A 302 -16.98 -3.44 -27.03
CA GLU A 302 -18.19 -4.00 -27.60
C GLU A 302 -19.29 -2.96 -27.83
N SER A 303 -19.43 -1.99 -26.87
CA SER A 303 -20.38 -0.88 -26.99
C SER A 303 -19.90 0.26 -27.90
N GLY A 304 -18.66 0.22 -28.38
CA GLY A 304 -18.08 1.26 -29.23
C GLY A 304 -17.64 2.54 -28.49
N GLU A 305 -17.55 2.50 -27.16
CA GLU A 305 -17.13 3.62 -26.33
C GLU A 305 -15.60 3.67 -26.12
N PHE A 306 -14.91 2.56 -26.37
CA PHE A 306 -13.44 2.48 -26.31
C PHE A 306 -12.88 1.79 -27.56
N ARG A 307 -11.73 2.27 -28.04
CA ARG A 307 -11.10 1.71 -29.25
C ARG A 307 -10.27 0.49 -28.91
N GLN A 308 -10.47 -0.57 -29.68
CA GLN A 308 -9.73 -1.83 -29.55
C GLN A 308 -8.22 -1.68 -29.78
N ASP A 309 -7.81 -0.84 -30.76
CA ASP A 309 -6.39 -0.60 -31.09
C ASP A 309 -5.65 0.10 -29.93
N LEU A 310 -6.29 1.07 -29.27
CA LEU A 310 -5.74 1.72 -28.09
C LEU A 310 -5.65 0.76 -26.91
N TYR A 311 -6.69 -0.06 -26.70
CA TYR A 311 -6.69 -1.07 -25.63
C TYR A 311 -5.45 -1.97 -25.71
N TYR A 312 -5.17 -2.58 -26.86
CA TYR A 312 -4.00 -3.44 -27.02
C TYR A 312 -2.67 -2.71 -26.87
N ARG A 313 -2.63 -1.42 -27.13
CA ARG A 313 -1.41 -0.62 -26.93
C ARG A 313 -1.17 -0.25 -25.47
N LEU A 314 -2.21 -0.10 -24.67
CA LEU A 314 -2.15 0.15 -23.21
C LEU A 314 -2.02 -1.14 -22.42
N ASN A 315 -2.74 -2.20 -22.79
CA ASN A 315 -2.82 -3.48 -22.08
C ASN A 315 -1.66 -4.42 -22.45
N VAL A 316 -0.42 -3.91 -22.40
CA VAL A 316 0.79 -4.74 -22.60
C VAL A 316 1.09 -5.55 -21.35
N PHE A 317 0.93 -4.94 -20.17
CA PHE A 317 1.08 -5.62 -18.89
C PHE A 317 -0.07 -5.23 -17.97
N PRO A 318 -1.07 -6.11 -17.79
CA PRO A 318 -2.20 -5.83 -16.89
C PRO A 318 -1.85 -6.08 -15.43
N ILE A 319 -2.32 -5.19 -14.54
CA ILE A 319 -2.29 -5.36 -13.08
C ILE A 319 -3.70 -5.13 -12.56
N GLU A 320 -4.31 -6.15 -11.97
CA GLU A 320 -5.65 -6.06 -11.37
C GLU A 320 -5.54 -5.81 -9.87
N MET A 321 -6.15 -4.72 -9.40
CA MET A 321 -6.21 -4.38 -7.98
C MET A 321 -7.41 -5.03 -7.32
N PRO A 322 -7.19 -5.88 -6.31
CA PRO A 322 -8.27 -6.56 -5.60
C PRO A 322 -9.12 -5.56 -4.80
N PRO A 323 -10.45 -5.73 -4.78
CA PRO A 323 -11.31 -4.95 -3.90
C PRO A 323 -11.04 -5.29 -2.43
N LEU A 324 -11.33 -4.34 -1.52
CA LEU A 324 -10.99 -4.50 -0.10
C LEU A 324 -11.70 -5.70 0.56
N ARG A 325 -12.90 -6.06 0.08
CA ARG A 325 -13.62 -7.26 0.54
C ARG A 325 -12.91 -8.58 0.23
N ALA A 326 -12.12 -8.63 -0.84
CA ALA A 326 -11.31 -9.81 -1.17
C ALA A 326 -10.04 -9.92 -0.31
N ARG A 327 -9.67 -8.84 0.38
CA ARG A 327 -8.51 -8.76 1.27
C ARG A 327 -8.87 -8.24 2.67
N ALA A 328 -9.98 -8.71 3.21
CA ALA A 328 -10.51 -8.27 4.51
C ALA A 328 -9.51 -8.42 5.68
N GLY A 329 -8.56 -9.37 5.57
CA GLY A 329 -7.45 -9.54 6.50
C GLY A 329 -6.49 -8.34 6.55
N ASP A 330 -6.44 -7.52 5.50
CA ASP A 330 -5.56 -6.34 5.44
C ASP A 330 -6.17 -5.10 6.13
N VAL A 331 -7.46 -5.13 6.48
CA VAL A 331 -8.16 -3.98 7.10
C VAL A 331 -7.45 -3.47 8.36
N PRO A 332 -6.98 -4.30 9.29
CA PRO A 332 -6.26 -3.80 10.47
C PRO A 332 -4.94 -3.11 10.12
N LEU A 333 -4.21 -3.60 9.13
CA LEU A 333 -2.96 -2.99 8.66
C LEU A 333 -3.22 -1.64 7.99
N LEU A 334 -4.23 -1.59 7.14
CA LEU A 334 -4.67 -0.35 6.49
C LEU A 334 -5.16 0.68 7.50
N LEU A 335 -5.90 0.27 8.54
CA LEU A 335 -6.31 1.15 9.64
C LEU A 335 -5.11 1.79 10.31
N ASN A 336 -4.12 0.98 10.69
CA ASN A 336 -2.93 1.47 11.37
C ASN A 336 -2.13 2.44 10.50
N GLU A 337 -1.93 2.11 9.22
CA GLU A 337 -1.21 2.97 8.29
C GLU A 337 -1.92 4.30 8.05
N LEU A 338 -3.22 4.27 7.77
CA LEU A 338 -4.01 5.47 7.53
C LEU A 338 -4.07 6.38 8.76
N ILE A 339 -4.16 5.80 9.97
CA ILE A 339 -4.09 6.55 11.22
C ILE A 339 -2.70 7.17 11.39
N SER A 340 -1.64 6.42 11.14
CA SER A 340 -0.25 6.89 11.25
C SER A 340 0.01 8.08 10.31
N VAL A 341 -0.45 7.99 9.06
CA VAL A 341 -0.36 9.10 8.10
C VAL A 341 -1.13 10.32 8.60
N MET A 342 -2.37 10.14 9.06
CA MET A 342 -3.20 11.23 9.59
C MET A 342 -2.54 11.92 10.82
N GLU A 343 -1.94 11.12 11.72
CA GLU A 343 -1.20 11.63 12.88
C GLU A 343 0.05 12.41 12.47
N SER A 344 0.81 11.92 11.50
CA SER A 344 2.01 12.59 10.99
C SER A 344 1.73 13.93 10.32
N GLU A 345 0.53 14.08 9.74
CA GLU A 345 0.04 15.32 9.13
C GLU A 345 -0.65 16.25 10.14
N GLY A 346 -0.71 15.87 11.43
CA GLY A 346 -1.34 16.66 12.48
C GLY A 346 -2.88 16.78 12.36
N ARG A 347 -3.52 15.89 11.59
CA ARG A 347 -4.98 15.89 11.36
C ARG A 347 -5.79 15.19 12.45
N GLY A 348 -5.16 14.79 13.55
CA GLY A 348 -5.79 14.13 14.68
C GLY A 348 -5.39 12.65 14.79
N SER A 349 -5.99 11.97 15.77
CA SER A 349 -5.75 10.54 16.05
C SER A 349 -7.04 9.86 16.46
N VAL A 350 -7.16 8.58 16.17
CA VAL A 350 -8.28 7.74 16.57
C VAL A 350 -7.79 6.33 16.89
N ARG A 351 -8.45 5.66 17.82
CA ARG A 351 -8.18 4.25 18.15
C ARG A 351 -9.47 3.45 18.04
N PHE A 352 -9.34 2.20 17.62
CA PHE A 352 -10.48 1.28 17.50
C PHE A 352 -10.28 0.09 18.44
N ASN A 353 -11.34 -0.34 19.14
CA ASN A 353 -11.28 -1.58 19.90
C ASN A 353 -11.37 -2.80 18.98
N SER A 354 -11.04 -3.98 19.51
CA SER A 354 -11.04 -5.23 18.74
C SER A 354 -12.42 -5.61 18.18
N GLY A 355 -13.50 -5.20 18.84
CA GLY A 355 -14.87 -5.40 18.38
C GLY A 355 -15.16 -4.59 17.13
N ALA A 356 -14.79 -3.29 17.13
CA ALA A 356 -14.92 -2.40 15.98
C ALA A 356 -14.08 -2.92 14.79
N ILE A 357 -12.82 -3.30 15.03
CA ILE A 357 -11.92 -3.83 13.97
C ILE A 357 -12.53 -5.07 13.31
N ARG A 358 -13.02 -6.05 14.11
CA ARG A 358 -13.70 -7.24 13.56
C ARG A 358 -14.94 -6.88 12.75
N ARG A 359 -15.66 -5.85 13.15
CA ARG A 359 -16.83 -5.37 12.39
C ARG A 359 -16.43 -4.74 11.07
N LEU A 360 -15.37 -3.93 11.06
CA LEU A 360 -14.81 -3.31 9.86
C LEU A 360 -14.28 -4.36 8.88
N GLN A 361 -13.67 -5.46 9.34
CA GLN A 361 -13.23 -6.55 8.48
C GLN A 361 -14.37 -7.26 7.74
N ARG A 362 -15.57 -7.29 8.32
CA ARG A 362 -16.75 -7.95 7.72
C ARG A 362 -17.54 -7.06 6.76
N TYR A 363 -17.29 -5.77 6.78
CA TYR A 363 -18.00 -4.83 5.91
C TYR A 363 -17.47 -4.92 4.48
N PRO A 364 -18.31 -4.87 3.43
CA PRO A 364 -17.90 -5.11 2.04
C PRO A 364 -17.12 -3.96 1.39
N TRP A 365 -17.08 -2.79 1.99
CA TRP A 365 -16.32 -1.62 1.53
C TRP A 365 -16.55 -1.27 0.04
N PRO A 366 -17.75 -0.86 -0.39
CA PRO A 366 -18.01 -0.50 -1.77
C PRO A 366 -17.11 0.64 -2.30
N GLY A 367 -16.65 1.53 -1.43
CA GLY A 367 -15.66 2.58 -1.74
C GLY A 367 -14.22 2.19 -1.38
N ASN A 368 -13.96 0.92 -1.09
CA ASN A 368 -12.64 0.34 -0.81
C ASN A 368 -11.82 1.13 0.23
N VAL A 369 -10.52 1.31 0.00
CA VAL A 369 -9.62 2.01 0.92
C VAL A 369 -9.98 3.50 1.06
N ARG A 370 -10.53 4.12 0.01
CA ARG A 370 -10.98 5.52 0.07
C ARG A 370 -12.13 5.68 1.08
N GLU A 371 -13.07 4.76 1.09
CA GLU A 371 -14.17 4.77 2.08
C GLU A 371 -13.65 4.51 3.50
N LEU A 372 -12.70 3.60 3.65
CA LEU A 372 -12.05 3.33 4.94
C LEU A 372 -11.31 4.56 5.47
N ALA A 373 -10.53 5.25 4.62
CA ALA A 373 -9.84 6.48 4.99
C ALA A 373 -10.81 7.59 5.45
N ASN A 374 -11.89 7.79 4.70
CA ASN A 374 -12.94 8.76 5.06
C ASN A 374 -13.63 8.40 6.38
N LEU A 375 -13.81 7.10 6.67
CA LEU A 375 -14.34 6.66 7.96
C LEU A 375 -13.39 7.03 9.09
N ILE A 376 -12.10 6.73 8.95
CA ILE A 376 -11.07 7.02 9.97
C ILE A 376 -11.04 8.52 10.28
N GLU A 377 -10.99 9.36 9.26
CA GLU A 377 -10.99 10.82 9.42
C GLU A 377 -12.24 11.33 10.14
N ARG A 378 -13.41 10.79 9.76
CA ARG A 378 -14.67 11.09 10.45
C ARG A 378 -14.64 10.68 11.92
N MET A 379 -14.14 9.49 12.23
CA MET A 379 -14.07 9.00 13.61
C MET A 379 -13.08 9.81 14.45
N ALA A 380 -11.97 10.25 13.87
CA ALA A 380 -11.01 11.14 14.55
C ALA A 380 -11.61 12.50 14.91
N ILE A 381 -12.49 13.03 14.06
CA ILE A 381 -13.20 14.30 14.31
C ILE A 381 -14.28 14.12 15.40
N LEU A 382 -15.06 13.05 15.31
CA LEU A 382 -16.19 12.82 16.22
C LEU A 382 -15.76 12.33 17.62
N TYR A 383 -14.66 11.59 17.68
CA TYR A 383 -14.19 10.93 18.89
C TYR A 383 -12.71 11.22 19.17
N PRO A 384 -12.30 12.49 19.30
CA PRO A 384 -10.93 12.83 19.62
C PRO A 384 -10.57 12.26 20.99
N HIS A 385 -9.45 11.55 21.08
CA HIS A 385 -8.95 10.93 22.33
C HIS A 385 -9.81 9.80 22.92
N HIS A 386 -10.75 9.25 22.14
CA HIS A 386 -11.61 8.14 22.58
C HIS A 386 -11.30 6.86 21.80
N ILE A 387 -11.58 5.69 22.42
CA ILE A 387 -11.46 4.40 21.74
C ILE A 387 -12.81 4.08 21.10
N VAL A 388 -12.88 4.09 19.80
CA VAL A 388 -14.08 3.82 19.01
C VAL A 388 -14.49 2.36 19.17
N GLY A 389 -15.69 2.14 19.69
CA GLY A 389 -16.34 0.85 19.81
C GLY A 389 -17.29 0.55 18.63
N VAL A 390 -17.94 -0.63 18.69
CA VAL A 390 -18.94 -1.01 17.67
C VAL A 390 -20.11 -0.03 17.63
N GLU A 391 -20.51 0.49 18.81
CA GLU A 391 -21.65 1.40 18.95
C GLU A 391 -21.39 2.78 18.35
N ASP A 392 -20.13 3.17 18.23
CA ASP A 392 -19.73 4.46 17.66
C ASP A 392 -19.64 4.42 16.14
N LEU A 393 -19.58 3.22 15.54
CA LEU A 393 -19.51 3.07 14.08
C LEU A 393 -20.81 3.55 13.41
N PRO A 394 -20.74 4.02 12.16
CA PRO A 394 -21.93 4.37 11.37
C PRO A 394 -22.94 3.22 11.29
N VAL A 395 -24.23 3.56 11.30
CA VAL A 395 -25.34 2.59 11.30
C VAL A 395 -25.19 1.55 10.19
N LYS A 396 -24.81 1.95 8.97
CA LYS A 396 -24.61 1.05 7.83
C LYS A 396 -23.57 -0.05 8.10
N ILE A 397 -22.54 0.24 8.91
CA ILE A 397 -21.50 -0.72 9.28
C ILE A 397 -21.98 -1.57 10.45
N LYS A 398 -22.64 -0.97 11.44
CA LYS A 398 -23.20 -1.67 12.63
C LYS A 398 -24.22 -2.73 12.23
N THR A 399 -25.14 -2.39 11.35
CA THR A 399 -26.27 -3.25 10.98
C THR A 399 -25.97 -4.21 9.85
N PHE A 400 -24.80 -4.10 9.20
CA PHE A 400 -24.43 -5.01 8.12
C PHE A 400 -24.39 -6.46 8.65
N THR A 401 -25.30 -7.30 8.17
CA THR A 401 -25.27 -8.75 8.35
C THR A 401 -24.83 -9.35 7.02
N ALA A 402 -23.73 -10.09 7.02
CA ALA A 402 -23.39 -10.90 5.85
C ALA A 402 -24.54 -11.91 5.67
N HIS A 403 -25.33 -11.77 4.60
CA HIS A 403 -26.20 -12.85 4.19
C HIS A 403 -25.31 -14.02 3.80
N THR A 404 -25.35 -15.08 4.59
CA THR A 404 -24.84 -16.37 4.15
C THR A 404 -25.68 -16.75 2.94
N ASP A 405 -25.08 -16.83 1.76
CA ASP A 405 -25.66 -17.40 0.55
C ASP A 405 -26.04 -18.85 0.84
N GLY A 406 -27.27 -19.07 1.26
CA GLY A 406 -27.77 -20.38 1.69
C GLY A 406 -29.29 -20.54 1.60
N ASP A 407 -30.00 -19.63 0.91
CA ASP A 407 -31.45 -19.77 0.78
C ASP A 407 -32.01 -19.40 -0.62
N TYR A 408 -31.40 -19.97 -1.67
CA TYR A 408 -32.06 -20.09 -2.98
C TYR A 408 -32.53 -21.53 -3.17
N GLY A 409 -33.67 -21.89 -2.54
CA GLY A 409 -34.19 -23.21 -2.75
C GLY A 409 -35.43 -23.62 -1.93
N ARG A 410 -36.37 -22.73 -1.66
CA ARG A 410 -37.72 -23.15 -1.23
C ARG A 410 -38.73 -22.01 -1.33
N SER A 411 -39.20 -21.73 -2.53
CA SER A 411 -40.54 -21.14 -2.68
C SER A 411 -41.08 -21.44 -4.08
N GLY A 412 -42.17 -22.17 -4.14
CA GLY A 412 -42.99 -22.20 -5.34
C GLY A 412 -43.37 -23.57 -5.86
N ARG A 413 -44.01 -24.46 -5.06
CA ARG A 413 -45.03 -25.36 -5.63
C ARG A 413 -46.38 -24.65 -5.49
N PRO A 414 -47.05 -24.30 -6.56
CA PRO A 414 -48.47 -23.94 -6.48
C PRO A 414 -49.31 -25.19 -6.19
N ALA A 415 -50.14 -25.09 -5.18
CA ALA A 415 -51.16 -26.09 -4.89
C ALA A 415 -52.13 -26.22 -6.07
N GLN A 416 -52.24 -27.38 -6.63
CA GLN A 416 -53.35 -27.75 -7.50
C GLN A 416 -54.58 -27.93 -6.62
N THR A 417 -55.50 -26.97 -6.64
CA THR A 417 -56.87 -27.17 -6.20
C THR A 417 -57.62 -27.83 -7.34
N GLY A 418 -57.93 -29.10 -7.14
CA GLY A 418 -58.98 -29.77 -7.90
C GLY A 418 -60.35 -29.29 -7.45
N ALA A 419 -61.20 -29.02 -8.38
CA ALA A 419 -62.65 -28.95 -8.18
C ALA A 419 -63.34 -29.65 -9.35
N ALA A 420 -64.25 -30.42 -8.97
CA ALA A 420 -65.20 -31.27 -9.68
C ALA A 420 -65.78 -30.71 -10.98
#